data_9a8d4443e258d92237151f7ae4e72bd5
#
_entry.id   9a8d4443e258d92237151f7ae4e72bd5
#
_cell.length_a   1.000
_cell.length_b   1.000
_cell.length_c   1.000
_cell.angle_alpha   90.00
_cell.angle_beta   90.00
_cell.angle_gamma   90.00
#
_symmetry.space_group_name_H-M   'P 1'
#
loop_
_entity.id
_entity.type
_entity.pdbx_description
1 polymer ?
#
loop_
_entity_poly.entity_id
_entity_poly.type
_entity_poly.pdbx_seq_one_letter_code
_entity_poly.pdbx_strand_id
1 'polypeptide(L)'
;MLTYKGREIPETLGEIVTPSHTAVIVHDMQNDNIGEGGAYDKVGRRIDVSRILPPMVRFLETARAHQARVMYTQYTNLPDWGAFSDVWIRDLLLHPDPANEQVFSTLVGDTPGWPTVDELKPRAGELIIRKYRVDAFIATPLEYLLRLNKVRTIIHTGIATEVGILPTAWHALNLGFFVVVPEDCVGPMEPEYHAGAMAFLRRLAIVTTSDRIVEAWKEIAGR
;
A
#
# COMPACT_ATOMS: atom_id res chain seq x y z
N MET A 1 -8.46 -22.42 -13.77
CA MET A 1 -9.85 -21.89 -13.57
C MET A 1 -10.71 -22.94 -12.88
N LEU A 2 -11.31 -22.58 -11.73
CA LEU A 2 -12.33 -23.40 -11.05
C LEU A 2 -13.72 -22.98 -11.53
N THR A 3 -14.66 -23.90 -11.53
CA THR A 3 -16.07 -23.60 -11.86
C THR A 3 -16.98 -23.91 -10.68
N TYR A 4 -17.75 -22.92 -10.25
CA TYR A 4 -18.74 -23.09 -9.19
C TYR A 4 -20.05 -22.40 -9.56
N LYS A 5 -21.13 -23.18 -9.68
CA LYS A 5 -22.49 -22.68 -10.06
C LYS A 5 -22.47 -21.76 -11.31
N GLY A 6 -21.72 -22.16 -12.34
CA GLY A 6 -21.60 -21.40 -13.58
C GLY A 6 -20.68 -20.18 -13.53
N ARG A 7 -20.00 -19.94 -12.41
CA ARG A 7 -19.00 -18.86 -12.26
C ARG A 7 -17.61 -19.43 -12.47
N GLU A 8 -16.82 -18.75 -13.31
CA GLU A 8 -15.39 -19.03 -13.46
C GLU A 8 -14.61 -18.28 -12.39
N ILE A 9 -13.83 -19.02 -11.61
CA ILE A 9 -13.04 -18.49 -10.48
C ILE A 9 -11.56 -18.75 -10.78
N PRO A 10 -10.71 -17.72 -10.78
CA PRO A 10 -9.26 -17.89 -10.92
C PRO A 10 -8.70 -18.83 -9.86
N GLU A 11 -7.84 -19.75 -10.28
CA GLU A 11 -7.24 -20.77 -9.42
C GLU A 11 -5.74 -20.54 -9.21
N THR A 12 -5.04 -20.24 -10.30
CA THR A 12 -3.59 -20.05 -10.28
C THR A 12 -3.18 -18.60 -10.01
N LEU A 13 -1.96 -18.40 -9.49
CA LEU A 13 -1.43 -17.06 -9.30
C LEU A 13 -1.46 -16.26 -10.61
N GLY A 14 -1.06 -16.85 -11.74
CA GLY A 14 -1.08 -16.18 -13.04
C GLY A 14 -2.46 -15.69 -13.46
N GLU A 15 -3.51 -16.51 -13.27
CA GLU A 15 -4.89 -16.09 -13.55
C GLU A 15 -5.33 -14.94 -12.67
N ILE A 16 -4.88 -14.91 -11.40
CA ILE A 16 -5.24 -13.87 -10.42
C ILE A 16 -4.51 -12.57 -10.71
N VAL A 17 -3.20 -12.62 -11.00
CA VAL A 17 -2.36 -11.42 -11.19
C VAL A 17 -2.24 -10.98 -12.64
N THR A 18 -3.08 -11.46 -13.56
CA THR A 18 -3.03 -11.06 -14.97
C THR A 18 -3.00 -9.52 -15.09
N PRO A 19 -1.99 -8.92 -15.74
CA PRO A 19 -1.73 -7.47 -15.70
C PRO A 19 -2.93 -6.62 -16.13
N SER A 20 -3.71 -7.07 -17.13
CA SER A 20 -4.84 -6.30 -17.68
C SER A 20 -5.96 -5.99 -16.67
N HIS A 21 -6.07 -6.76 -15.58
CA HIS A 21 -7.06 -6.53 -14.52
C HIS A 21 -6.42 -6.39 -13.12
N THR A 22 -5.12 -6.10 -13.08
CA THR A 22 -4.37 -5.94 -11.83
C THR A 22 -3.93 -4.50 -11.62
N ALA A 23 -4.06 -4.02 -10.39
CA ALA A 23 -3.45 -2.78 -9.93
C ALA A 23 -2.39 -3.08 -8.85
N VAL A 24 -1.22 -2.48 -8.99
CA VAL A 24 -0.20 -2.42 -7.93
C VAL A 24 -0.43 -1.14 -7.15
N ILE A 25 -0.67 -1.26 -5.85
CA ILE A 25 -0.81 -0.11 -4.95
C ILE A 25 0.51 0.08 -4.18
N VAL A 26 1.11 1.24 -4.34
CA VAL A 26 2.24 1.73 -3.54
C VAL A 26 1.68 2.54 -2.38
N HIS A 27 1.74 1.97 -1.18
CA HIS A 27 1.08 2.50 0.00
C HIS A 27 2.04 3.29 0.88
N ASP A 28 1.77 4.60 1.05
CA ASP A 28 2.39 5.52 2.01
C ASP A 28 3.93 5.58 2.03
N MET A 29 4.58 5.30 0.92
CA MET A 29 6.03 5.38 0.76
C MET A 29 6.50 6.84 0.59
N GLN A 30 6.18 7.68 1.58
CA GLN A 30 6.34 9.13 1.55
C GLN A 30 7.64 9.59 2.25
N ASN A 31 8.20 10.72 1.82
CA ASN A 31 9.44 11.27 2.34
C ASN A 31 9.40 11.48 3.87
N ASP A 32 8.31 11.99 4.42
CA ASP A 32 8.20 12.18 5.87
C ASP A 32 8.30 10.89 6.68
N ASN A 33 7.84 9.76 6.12
CA ASN A 33 7.86 8.47 6.81
C ASN A 33 9.22 7.77 6.75
N ILE A 34 9.84 7.78 5.57
CA ILE A 34 10.97 6.91 5.24
C ILE A 34 12.20 7.64 4.70
N GLY A 35 12.03 8.90 4.27
CA GLY A 35 13.10 9.68 3.67
C GLY A 35 14.09 10.23 4.69
N GLU A 36 15.34 10.36 4.26
CA GLU A 36 16.36 11.09 5.03
C GLU A 36 15.97 12.57 5.15
N GLY A 37 16.05 13.10 6.36
CA GLY A 37 15.60 14.46 6.66
C GLY A 37 14.08 14.65 6.69
N GLY A 38 13.31 13.57 6.51
CA GLY A 38 11.86 13.57 6.71
C GLY A 38 11.47 13.79 8.16
N ALA A 39 10.17 13.89 8.42
CA ALA A 39 9.69 14.22 9.76
C ALA A 39 9.98 13.13 10.78
N TYR A 40 9.77 11.87 10.42
CA TYR A 40 10.08 10.73 11.29
C TYR A 40 11.60 10.59 11.53
N ASP A 41 12.42 10.92 10.52
CA ASP A 41 13.88 10.91 10.67
C ASP A 41 14.35 11.95 11.69
N LYS A 42 13.81 13.15 11.64
CA LYS A 42 14.14 14.26 12.57
C LYS A 42 13.86 13.94 14.04
N VAL A 43 12.93 13.05 14.31
CA VAL A 43 12.60 12.60 15.68
C VAL A 43 13.16 11.21 16.00
N GLY A 44 14.04 10.68 15.15
CA GLY A 44 14.69 9.37 15.34
C GLY A 44 13.76 8.17 15.16
N ARG A 45 12.64 8.34 14.45
CA ARG A 45 11.60 7.30 14.22
C ARG A 45 11.43 6.93 12.75
N ARG A 46 12.41 7.22 11.91
CA ARG A 46 12.35 6.85 10.49
C ARG A 46 12.04 5.36 10.33
N ILE A 47 11.02 5.06 9.55
CA ILE A 47 10.63 3.67 9.27
C ILE A 47 11.72 3.03 8.39
N ASP A 48 12.27 1.92 8.84
CA ASP A 48 13.31 1.19 8.10
C ASP A 48 12.69 0.40 6.95
N VAL A 49 12.95 0.87 5.74
CA VAL A 49 12.52 0.23 4.49
C VAL A 49 13.68 -0.39 3.71
N SER A 50 14.86 -0.50 4.30
CA SER A 50 16.09 -0.97 3.64
C SER A 50 15.93 -2.35 3.00
N ARG A 51 15.10 -3.22 3.58
CA ARG A 51 14.82 -4.56 3.08
C ARG A 51 13.76 -4.60 1.97
N ILE A 52 12.78 -3.69 2.00
CA ILE A 52 11.64 -3.73 1.08
C ILE A 52 11.79 -2.78 -0.10
N LEU A 53 12.51 -1.65 0.05
CA LEU A 53 12.64 -0.65 -1.00
C LEU A 53 13.33 -1.19 -2.26
N PRO A 54 14.48 -1.90 -2.19
CA PRO A 54 15.12 -2.43 -3.40
C PRO A 54 14.25 -3.43 -4.19
N PRO A 55 13.59 -4.44 -3.58
CA PRO A 55 12.67 -5.29 -4.33
C PRO A 55 11.44 -4.53 -4.86
N MET A 56 10.89 -3.57 -4.12
CA MET A 56 9.79 -2.74 -4.62
C MET A 56 10.15 -1.96 -5.88
N VAL A 57 11.33 -1.34 -5.92
CA VAL A 57 11.82 -0.61 -7.11
C VAL A 57 11.85 -1.53 -8.32
N ARG A 58 12.48 -2.71 -8.19
CA ARG A 58 12.55 -3.69 -9.30
C ARG A 58 11.17 -4.19 -9.71
N PHE A 59 10.32 -4.50 -8.73
CA PHE A 59 8.96 -4.98 -8.95
C PHE A 59 8.12 -3.93 -9.69
N LEU A 60 8.18 -2.68 -9.26
CA LEU A 60 7.42 -1.58 -9.85
C LEU A 60 7.82 -1.33 -11.32
N GLU A 61 9.13 -1.38 -11.63
CA GLU A 61 9.60 -1.30 -13.03
C GLU A 61 9.05 -2.45 -13.88
N THR A 62 9.05 -3.66 -13.34
CA THR A 62 8.51 -4.83 -14.04
C THR A 62 7.00 -4.73 -14.23
N ALA A 63 6.27 -4.26 -13.21
CA ALA A 63 4.83 -4.03 -13.30
C ALA A 63 4.48 -3.05 -14.44
N ARG A 64 5.24 -1.96 -14.54
CA ARG A 64 5.13 -0.97 -15.63
C ARG A 64 5.43 -1.58 -17.00
N ALA A 65 6.48 -2.38 -17.11
CA ALA A 65 6.85 -3.07 -18.34
C ALA A 65 5.75 -4.05 -18.82
N HIS A 66 5.06 -4.71 -17.90
CA HIS A 66 3.92 -5.58 -18.17
C HIS A 66 2.59 -4.84 -18.27
N GLN A 67 2.60 -3.51 -18.22
CA GLN A 67 1.40 -2.66 -18.32
C GLN A 67 0.36 -2.92 -17.19
N ALA A 68 0.80 -3.47 -16.07
CA ALA A 68 -0.02 -3.49 -14.87
C ALA A 68 -0.25 -2.06 -14.39
N ARG A 69 -1.45 -1.78 -13.92
CA ARG A 69 -1.80 -0.44 -13.45
C ARG A 69 -1.09 -0.14 -12.14
N VAL A 70 -0.46 1.02 -12.04
CA VAL A 70 0.18 1.49 -10.81
C VAL A 70 -0.64 2.63 -10.22
N MET A 71 -0.91 2.53 -8.93
CA MET A 71 -1.62 3.54 -8.14
C MET A 71 -0.88 3.78 -6.83
N TYR A 72 -0.97 4.98 -6.33
CA TYR A 72 -0.36 5.38 -5.07
C TYR A 72 -1.43 5.80 -4.09
N THR A 73 -1.28 5.39 -2.84
CA THR A 73 -2.02 6.00 -1.74
C THR A 73 -1.04 6.80 -0.90
N GLN A 74 -1.44 8.01 -0.54
CA GLN A 74 -0.61 8.90 0.26
C GLN A 74 -1.42 9.39 1.44
N TYR A 75 -0.97 9.03 2.65
CA TYR A 75 -1.57 9.55 3.86
C TYR A 75 -1.40 11.07 3.89
N THR A 76 -2.46 11.76 4.21
CA THR A 76 -2.51 13.21 4.10
C THR A 76 -3.11 13.79 5.36
N ASN A 77 -2.35 14.60 6.07
CA ASN A 77 -2.86 15.43 7.15
C ASN A 77 -3.30 16.79 6.61
N LEU A 78 -4.29 17.35 7.24
CA LEU A 78 -4.65 18.75 7.03
C LEU A 78 -3.93 19.63 8.07
N PRO A 79 -3.67 20.90 7.75
CA PRO A 79 -3.17 21.85 8.74
C PRO A 79 -4.01 21.84 10.02
N ASP A 80 -3.40 22.17 11.12
CA ASP A 80 -4.07 22.30 12.43
C ASP A 80 -4.84 21.04 12.87
N TRP A 81 -4.34 19.86 12.48
CA TRP A 81 -4.92 18.56 12.81
C TRP A 81 -6.36 18.35 12.29
N GLY A 82 -6.75 19.13 11.29
CA GLY A 82 -8.12 19.12 10.74
C GLY A 82 -8.58 17.78 10.17
N ALA A 83 -7.67 16.82 9.93
CA ALA A 83 -8.02 15.47 9.50
C ALA A 83 -8.14 14.47 10.65
N PHE A 84 -7.75 14.82 11.88
CA PHE A 84 -7.80 13.91 13.03
C PHE A 84 -9.19 13.82 13.62
N SER A 85 -9.62 12.61 13.93
CA SER A 85 -10.83 12.39 14.71
C SER A 85 -10.54 12.47 16.23
N ASP A 86 -11.57 12.71 17.03
CA ASP A 86 -11.47 12.75 18.48
C ASP A 86 -10.84 11.48 19.07
N VAL A 87 -11.04 10.34 18.43
CA VAL A 87 -10.43 9.05 18.83
C VAL A 87 -8.91 9.12 18.78
N TRP A 88 -8.35 9.61 17.67
CA TRP A 88 -6.89 9.76 17.49
C TRP A 88 -6.32 10.86 18.39
N ILE A 89 -7.03 11.98 18.50
CA ILE A 89 -6.63 13.08 19.40
C ILE A 89 -6.63 12.61 20.86
N ARG A 90 -7.65 11.84 21.26
CA ARG A 90 -7.71 11.27 22.60
C ARG A 90 -6.53 10.36 22.91
N ASP A 91 -6.19 9.46 21.98
CA ASP A 91 -5.06 8.54 22.13
C ASP A 91 -3.75 9.30 22.33
N LEU A 92 -3.53 10.30 21.50
CA LEU A 92 -2.38 11.20 21.59
C LEU A 92 -2.27 11.92 22.92
N LEU A 93 -3.39 12.42 23.45
CA LEU A 93 -3.43 13.13 24.72
C LEU A 93 -3.22 12.21 25.92
N LEU A 94 -3.62 10.95 25.82
CA LEU A 94 -3.42 9.95 26.88
C LEU A 94 -2.02 9.33 26.88
N HIS A 95 -1.34 9.35 25.73
CA HIS A 95 0.02 8.84 25.54
C HIS A 95 0.92 9.96 25.00
N PRO A 96 1.12 11.05 25.78
CA PRO A 96 1.87 12.21 25.32
C PRO A 96 3.33 11.81 25.07
N ASP A 97 3.75 12.02 23.85
CA ASP A 97 5.15 11.86 23.43
C ASP A 97 5.49 13.08 22.57
N PRO A 98 6.51 13.87 22.95
CA PRO A 98 6.92 15.06 22.19
C PRO A 98 7.22 14.75 20.72
N ALA A 99 7.69 13.54 20.41
CA ALA A 99 7.91 13.10 19.04
C ALA A 99 6.59 12.91 18.27
N ASN A 100 5.50 12.50 18.95
CA ASN A 100 4.19 12.33 18.31
C ASN A 100 3.62 13.68 17.84
N GLU A 101 3.71 14.73 18.63
CA GLU A 101 3.20 16.05 18.26
C GLU A 101 3.84 16.54 16.95
N GLN A 102 5.14 16.34 16.81
CA GLN A 102 5.88 16.70 15.61
C GLN A 102 5.54 15.80 14.41
N VAL A 103 5.37 14.50 14.63
CA VAL A 103 4.97 13.52 13.61
C VAL A 103 3.55 13.77 13.11
N PHE A 104 2.61 14.10 13.97
CA PHE A 104 1.22 14.38 13.58
C PHE A 104 1.05 15.72 12.86
N SER A 105 2.02 16.62 12.97
CA SER A 105 2.08 17.87 12.19
C SER A 105 2.66 17.68 10.79
N THR A 106 2.96 16.46 10.37
CA THR A 106 3.65 16.10 9.13
C THR A 106 2.70 15.44 8.13
N LEU A 107 3.20 15.05 6.98
CA LEU A 107 2.38 14.52 5.89
C LEU A 107 1.27 15.50 5.44
N VAL A 108 1.44 16.79 5.73
CA VAL A 108 0.51 17.81 5.26
C VAL A 108 0.61 17.89 3.75
N GLY A 109 -0.54 17.84 3.09
CA GLY A 109 -0.59 17.87 1.64
C GLY A 109 0.16 19.05 1.04
N ASP A 110 0.88 18.80 -0.05
CA ASP A 110 1.65 19.79 -0.81
C ASP A 110 2.91 20.33 -0.08
N THR A 111 3.34 19.71 1.04
CA THR A 111 4.65 19.97 1.66
C THR A 111 5.75 19.08 1.08
N PRO A 112 7.05 19.43 1.25
CA PRO A 112 8.16 18.60 0.72
C PRO A 112 8.21 17.16 1.25
N GLY A 113 7.69 16.92 2.45
CA GLY A 113 7.64 15.59 3.07
C GLY A 113 6.50 14.70 2.58
N TRP A 114 5.47 15.30 1.98
CA TRP A 114 4.28 14.58 1.54
C TRP A 114 4.48 13.67 0.31
N PRO A 115 5.26 14.02 -0.73
CA PRO A 115 5.42 13.16 -1.90
C PRO A 115 6.05 11.80 -1.57
N THR A 116 5.79 10.84 -2.43
CA THR A 116 6.49 9.55 -2.47
C THR A 116 7.99 9.77 -2.70
N VAL A 117 8.84 8.96 -2.07
CA VAL A 117 10.30 8.99 -2.25
C VAL A 117 10.70 8.85 -3.72
N ASP A 118 11.81 9.45 -4.10
CA ASP A 118 12.23 9.55 -5.50
C ASP A 118 12.43 8.18 -6.17
N GLU A 119 12.87 7.16 -5.42
CA GLU A 119 13.08 5.80 -5.93
C GLU A 119 11.80 5.13 -6.43
N LEU A 120 10.65 5.55 -5.90
CA LEU A 120 9.32 5.01 -6.24
C LEU A 120 8.42 6.07 -6.88
N LYS A 121 8.97 7.19 -7.31
CA LYS A 121 8.22 8.34 -7.82
C LYS A 121 7.16 7.97 -8.84
N PRO A 122 5.93 8.48 -8.69
CA PRO A 122 4.87 8.30 -9.66
C PRO A 122 5.27 8.82 -11.05
N ARG A 123 4.90 8.07 -12.10
CA ARG A 123 5.06 8.49 -13.49
C ARG A 123 3.81 9.21 -14.00
N ALA A 124 3.96 9.94 -15.09
CA ALA A 124 2.83 10.59 -15.75
C ALA A 124 1.72 9.57 -16.07
N GLY A 125 0.50 9.85 -15.64
CA GLY A 125 -0.67 8.98 -15.81
C GLY A 125 -0.90 7.97 -14.69
N GLU A 126 0.05 7.79 -13.75
CA GLU A 126 -0.19 7.00 -12.54
C GLU A 126 -1.01 7.81 -11.52
N LEU A 127 -1.98 7.15 -10.91
CA LEU A 127 -2.94 7.83 -10.03
C LEU A 127 -2.40 7.95 -8.61
N ILE A 128 -2.50 9.14 -8.03
CA ILE A 128 -2.21 9.41 -6.62
C ILE A 128 -3.52 9.65 -5.88
N ILE A 129 -3.79 8.84 -4.88
CA ILE A 129 -4.99 8.91 -4.06
C ILE A 129 -4.60 9.45 -2.68
N ARG A 130 -5.05 10.66 -2.37
CA ARG A 130 -4.94 11.24 -1.03
C ARG A 130 -5.91 10.53 -0.11
N LYS A 131 -5.42 10.05 1.03
CA LYS A 131 -6.25 9.43 2.07
C LYS A 131 -6.01 10.10 3.42
N TYR A 132 -7.08 10.21 4.20
CA TYR A 132 -7.09 10.83 5.51
C TYR A 132 -7.31 9.81 6.64
N ARG A 133 -7.33 8.52 6.29
CA ARG A 133 -7.51 7.39 7.19
C ARG A 133 -6.52 6.30 6.82
N VAL A 134 -6.24 5.42 7.78
CA VAL A 134 -5.30 4.31 7.56
C VAL A 134 -5.77 3.36 6.46
N ASP A 135 -7.06 3.06 6.41
CA ASP A 135 -7.68 2.31 5.32
C ASP A 135 -7.87 3.21 4.10
N ALA A 136 -7.30 2.79 2.98
CA ALA A 136 -7.28 3.59 1.76
C ALA A 136 -8.63 3.69 1.03
N PHE A 137 -9.63 2.90 1.40
CA PHE A 137 -10.97 2.99 0.82
C PHE A 137 -11.83 4.02 1.52
N ILE A 138 -11.55 4.36 2.79
CA ILE A 138 -12.41 5.25 3.57
C ILE A 138 -12.30 6.68 3.06
N ALA A 139 -13.43 7.21 2.58
CA ALA A 139 -13.59 8.58 2.08
C ALA A 139 -12.60 8.94 0.95
N THR A 140 -12.26 7.97 0.09
CA THR A 140 -11.42 8.16 -1.09
C THR A 140 -12.10 7.66 -2.36
N PRO A 141 -11.66 8.07 -3.55
CA PRO A 141 -12.16 7.53 -4.81
C PRO A 141 -11.55 6.15 -5.18
N LEU A 142 -10.80 5.47 -4.29
CA LEU A 142 -10.03 4.29 -4.65
C LEU A 142 -10.91 3.19 -5.26
N GLU A 143 -12.01 2.81 -4.61
CA GLU A 143 -12.91 1.77 -5.12
C GLU A 143 -13.46 2.14 -6.51
N TYR A 144 -13.95 3.36 -6.65
CA TYR A 144 -14.47 3.86 -7.94
C TYR A 144 -13.42 3.75 -9.05
N LEU A 145 -12.20 4.18 -8.78
CA LEU A 145 -11.09 4.15 -9.74
C LEU A 145 -10.68 2.72 -10.11
N LEU A 146 -10.63 1.81 -9.14
CA LEU A 146 -10.36 0.40 -9.38
C LEU A 146 -11.43 -0.23 -10.29
N ARG A 147 -12.72 -0.02 -9.99
CA ARG A 147 -13.82 -0.57 -10.79
C ARG A 147 -13.91 0.06 -12.18
N LEU A 148 -13.73 1.37 -12.29
CA LEU A 148 -13.69 2.09 -13.57
C LEU A 148 -12.62 1.48 -14.50
N ASN A 149 -11.50 1.10 -13.93
CA ASN A 149 -10.37 0.50 -14.64
C ASN A 149 -10.45 -1.03 -14.74
N LYS A 150 -11.60 -1.64 -14.40
CA LYS A 150 -11.86 -3.09 -14.48
C LYS A 150 -10.86 -3.93 -13.67
N VAL A 151 -10.30 -3.35 -12.61
CA VAL A 151 -9.39 -4.04 -11.71
C VAL A 151 -10.17 -5.12 -10.94
N ARG A 152 -9.60 -6.31 -10.86
CA ARG A 152 -10.11 -7.45 -10.09
C ARG A 152 -9.13 -7.86 -8.99
N THR A 153 -7.85 -7.53 -9.18
CA THR A 153 -6.76 -7.90 -8.28
C THR A 153 -5.97 -6.67 -7.86
N ILE A 154 -5.75 -6.56 -6.56
CA ILE A 154 -4.87 -5.56 -5.96
C ILE A 154 -3.60 -6.26 -5.49
N ILE A 155 -2.44 -5.84 -6.00
CA ILE A 155 -1.14 -6.18 -5.42
C ILE A 155 -0.77 -5.03 -4.49
N HIS A 156 -0.70 -5.31 -3.19
CA HIS A 156 -0.52 -4.29 -2.18
C HIS A 156 0.92 -4.27 -1.68
N THR A 157 1.62 -3.15 -1.85
CA THR A 157 3.03 -2.93 -1.47
C THR A 157 3.17 -1.69 -0.60
N GLY A 158 4.28 -1.55 0.12
CA GLY A 158 4.61 -0.35 0.90
C GLY A 158 4.52 -0.53 2.40
N ILE A 159 4.11 0.51 3.10
CA ILE A 159 4.03 0.60 4.57
C ILE A 159 2.68 1.16 5.05
N ALA A 160 2.31 0.99 6.31
CA ALA A 160 2.84 -0.01 7.23
C ALA A 160 1.95 -1.24 7.21
N THR A 161 2.56 -2.41 7.31
CA THR A 161 1.83 -3.69 7.19
C THR A 161 0.65 -3.77 8.16
N GLU A 162 0.84 -3.37 9.41
CA GLU A 162 -0.15 -3.45 10.50
C GLU A 162 -1.11 -2.25 10.52
N VAL A 163 -0.68 -1.09 10.03
CA VAL A 163 -1.45 0.16 10.14
C VAL A 163 -2.32 0.41 8.91
N GLY A 164 -1.73 0.37 7.71
CA GLY A 164 -2.40 0.74 6.47
C GLY A 164 -2.74 -0.44 5.56
N ILE A 165 -1.78 -1.38 5.40
CA ILE A 165 -1.92 -2.49 4.45
C ILE A 165 -2.98 -3.48 4.91
N LEU A 166 -2.92 -3.96 6.17
CA LEU A 166 -3.87 -4.94 6.69
C LEU A 166 -5.33 -4.46 6.63
N PRO A 167 -5.71 -3.28 7.16
CA PRO A 167 -7.10 -2.83 7.10
C PRO A 167 -7.56 -2.57 5.65
N THR A 168 -6.72 -2.01 4.78
CA THR A 168 -7.05 -1.81 3.37
C THR A 168 -7.23 -3.14 2.64
N ALA A 169 -6.38 -4.13 2.90
CA ALA A 169 -6.51 -5.48 2.33
C ALA A 169 -7.80 -6.16 2.78
N TRP A 170 -8.15 -6.03 4.06
CA TRP A 170 -9.40 -6.56 4.59
C TRP A 170 -10.62 -5.93 3.92
N HIS A 171 -10.63 -4.62 3.76
CA HIS A 171 -11.69 -3.88 3.07
C HIS A 171 -11.79 -4.32 1.60
N ALA A 172 -10.66 -4.40 0.89
CA ALA A 172 -10.61 -4.86 -0.50
C ALA A 172 -11.25 -6.25 -0.69
N LEU A 173 -10.94 -7.20 0.20
CA LEU A 173 -11.53 -8.54 0.19
C LEU A 173 -13.06 -8.49 0.37
N ASN A 174 -13.55 -7.65 1.28
CA ASN A 174 -14.99 -7.47 1.50
C ASN A 174 -15.69 -6.82 0.28
N LEU A 175 -14.97 -6.00 -0.48
CA LEU A 175 -15.46 -5.43 -1.74
C LEU A 175 -15.37 -6.41 -2.93
N GLY A 176 -14.79 -7.61 -2.72
CA GLY A 176 -14.68 -8.68 -3.72
C GLY A 176 -13.45 -8.59 -4.62
N PHE A 177 -12.43 -7.83 -4.24
CA PHE A 177 -11.14 -7.85 -4.92
C PHE A 177 -10.30 -9.04 -4.46
N PHE A 178 -9.54 -9.65 -5.37
CA PHE A 178 -8.41 -10.48 -4.98
C PHE A 178 -7.31 -9.58 -4.43
N VAL A 179 -6.72 -9.98 -3.32
CA VAL A 179 -5.60 -9.27 -2.71
C VAL A 179 -4.36 -10.14 -2.71
N VAL A 180 -3.29 -9.62 -3.27
CA VAL A 180 -1.97 -10.27 -3.31
C VAL A 180 -0.99 -9.36 -2.59
N VAL A 181 -0.21 -9.94 -1.69
CA VAL A 181 0.79 -9.20 -0.90
C VAL A 181 2.16 -9.84 -1.13
N PRO A 182 3.05 -9.19 -1.88
CA PRO A 182 4.45 -9.60 -1.96
C PRO A 182 5.15 -9.25 -0.64
N GLU A 183 5.47 -10.28 0.16
CA GLU A 183 6.00 -10.09 1.52
C GLU A 183 7.37 -9.40 1.57
N ASP A 184 8.13 -9.46 0.49
CA ASP A 184 9.39 -8.75 0.29
C ASP A 184 9.21 -7.27 -0.10
N CYS A 185 7.96 -6.83 -0.34
CA CYS A 185 7.61 -5.46 -0.70
C CYS A 185 6.70 -4.78 0.32
N VAL A 186 6.55 -5.32 1.53
CA VAL A 186 5.78 -4.72 2.62
C VAL A 186 6.59 -4.68 3.90
N GLY A 187 6.48 -3.57 4.64
CA GLY A 187 7.21 -3.37 5.89
C GLY A 187 6.35 -2.80 7.01
N PRO A 188 6.78 -2.97 8.26
CA PRO A 188 6.08 -2.43 9.42
C PRO A 188 6.43 -0.97 9.69
N MET A 189 5.57 -0.30 10.45
CA MET A 189 5.93 0.85 11.25
C MET A 189 6.52 0.38 12.59
N GLU A 190 5.83 -0.59 13.23
CA GLU A 190 6.24 -1.18 14.49
C GLU A 190 6.58 -2.67 14.27
N PRO A 191 7.87 -3.04 14.31
CA PRO A 191 8.33 -4.40 13.98
C PRO A 191 7.65 -5.52 14.78
N GLU A 192 7.26 -5.24 16.02
CA GLU A 192 6.60 -6.21 16.91
C GLU A 192 5.20 -6.63 16.41
N TYR A 193 4.49 -5.76 15.69
CA TYR A 193 3.16 -6.06 15.15
C TYR A 193 3.18 -6.68 13.76
N HIS A 194 4.32 -6.60 13.06
CA HIS A 194 4.46 -7.10 11.70
C HIS A 194 4.10 -8.58 11.55
N ALA A 195 4.64 -9.42 12.43
CA ALA A 195 4.42 -10.86 12.38
C ALA A 195 2.93 -11.22 12.52
N GLY A 196 2.22 -10.53 13.42
CA GLY A 196 0.78 -10.67 13.61
C GLY A 196 -0.01 -10.24 12.39
N ALA A 197 0.28 -9.06 11.84
CA ALA A 197 -0.35 -8.56 10.63
C ALA A 197 -0.14 -9.50 9.44
N MET A 198 1.09 -9.99 9.22
CA MET A 198 1.39 -10.96 8.17
C MET A 198 0.68 -12.29 8.37
N ALA A 199 0.49 -12.75 9.62
CA ALA A 199 -0.27 -13.97 9.90
C ALA A 199 -1.75 -13.81 9.48
N PHE A 200 -2.37 -12.65 9.75
CA PHE A 200 -3.70 -12.33 9.26
C PHE A 200 -3.76 -12.24 7.74
N LEU A 201 -2.81 -11.58 7.11
CA LEU A 201 -2.75 -11.47 5.65
C LEU A 201 -2.63 -12.85 4.99
N ARG A 202 -1.80 -13.76 5.52
CA ARG A 202 -1.68 -15.14 4.99
C ARG A 202 -2.96 -15.94 5.09
N ARG A 203 -3.85 -15.62 6.00
CA ARG A 203 -5.16 -16.28 6.12
C ARG A 203 -6.17 -15.75 5.11
N LEU A 204 -6.08 -14.51 4.72
CA LEU A 204 -7.13 -13.78 4.00
C LEU A 204 -6.75 -13.47 2.55
N ALA A 205 -5.49 -13.12 2.33
CA ALA A 205 -4.94 -12.71 1.05
C ALA A 205 -3.96 -13.78 0.52
N ILE A 206 -3.52 -13.60 -0.70
CA ILE A 206 -2.45 -14.41 -1.29
C ILE A 206 -1.12 -13.73 -0.94
N VAL A 207 -0.40 -14.30 0.01
CA VAL A 207 0.94 -13.82 0.37
C VAL A 207 1.97 -14.62 -0.42
N THR A 208 2.84 -13.92 -1.14
CA THR A 208 3.87 -14.49 -2.01
C THR A 208 5.09 -13.56 -2.05
N THR A 209 6.00 -13.74 -3.00
CA THR A 209 7.12 -12.81 -3.25
C THR A 209 6.90 -12.04 -4.54
N SER A 210 7.56 -10.89 -4.68
CA SER A 210 7.54 -10.11 -5.92
C SER A 210 8.07 -10.92 -7.12
N ASP A 211 9.10 -11.74 -6.92
CA ASP A 211 9.68 -12.59 -7.95
C ASP A 211 8.67 -13.60 -8.50
N ARG A 212 7.86 -14.24 -7.64
CA ARG A 212 6.84 -15.19 -8.09
C ARG A 212 5.73 -14.53 -8.91
N ILE A 213 5.39 -13.29 -8.60
CA ILE A 213 4.44 -12.51 -9.40
C ILE A 213 5.05 -12.22 -10.78
N VAL A 214 6.32 -11.80 -10.81
CA VAL A 214 7.06 -11.55 -12.07
C VAL A 214 7.18 -12.81 -12.92
N GLU A 215 7.46 -13.96 -12.32
CA GLU A 215 7.47 -15.25 -13.01
C GLU A 215 6.12 -15.55 -13.67
N ALA A 216 5.03 -15.39 -12.92
CA ALA A 216 3.68 -15.57 -13.43
C ALA A 216 3.36 -14.63 -14.62
N TRP A 217 3.82 -13.37 -14.58
CA TRP A 217 3.65 -12.43 -15.69
C TRP A 217 4.45 -12.83 -16.93
N LYS A 218 5.68 -13.33 -16.75
CA LYS A 218 6.52 -13.83 -17.87
C LYS A 218 5.87 -15.04 -18.56
N GLU A 219 5.32 -15.98 -17.78
CA GLU A 219 4.61 -17.14 -18.30
C GLU A 219 3.37 -16.75 -19.12
N ILE A 220 2.65 -15.70 -18.71
CA ILE A 220 1.51 -15.17 -19.45
C ILE A 220 1.96 -14.53 -20.78
N ALA A 221 3.03 -13.75 -20.75
CA ALA A 221 3.55 -13.04 -21.92
C ALA A 221 4.17 -13.98 -22.98
N GLY A 222 4.61 -15.18 -22.58
CA GLY A 222 5.18 -16.20 -23.47
C GLY A 222 4.14 -17.14 -24.13
N ARG A 223 2.86 -16.96 -23.79
CA ARG A 223 1.74 -17.73 -24.38
C ARG A 223 1.12 -16.96 -25.56
#